data_c14fd7c777a6e107be61a5473224b669
#
_entry.id   c14fd7c777a6e107be61a5473224b669
#
_cell.length_a   1.000
_cell.length_b   1.000
_cell.length_c   1.000
_cell.angle_alpha   90.00
_cell.angle_beta   90.00
_cell.angle_gamma   90.00
#
_symmetry.space_group_name_H-M   'P 1'
#
loop_
_entity.id
_entity.type
_entity.pdbx_description
1 polymer ?
#
loop_
_entity_poly.entity_id
_entity_poly.type
_entity_poly.pdbx_seq_one_letter_code
_entity_poly.pdbx_strand_id
1 'polypeptide(L)'
;MTFSNDKPIYIQMADRLCDEILSGAYEDDDRIPSVREYAVLLEVNTNTAVKAYEQLAREEIIYNKRGLGYFVTKGAKKQILKERKKEFMKERLPELFRQMQLLDITLEDVKVAYEMQQKG
;
A
#
# COMPACT_ATOMS: atom_id res chain seq x y z
N MET A 1 -14.28 -6.29 -2.46
CA MET A 1 -12.93 -6.46 -1.94
C MET A 1 -12.93 -7.37 -0.72
N THR A 2 -11.98 -8.27 -0.61
CA THR A 2 -11.87 -9.18 0.53
C THR A 2 -10.81 -8.63 1.50
N PHE A 3 -11.16 -8.55 2.78
CA PHE A 3 -10.26 -8.05 3.82
C PHE A 3 -9.76 -9.20 4.68
N SER A 4 -8.49 -9.12 5.08
CA SER A 4 -7.91 -10.10 6.01
C SER A 4 -8.23 -9.69 7.45
N ASN A 5 -7.91 -10.56 8.41
CA ASN A 5 -8.17 -10.31 9.83
C ASN A 5 -6.95 -9.77 10.59
N ASP A 6 -5.83 -9.57 9.91
CA ASP A 6 -4.57 -9.19 10.56
C ASP A 6 -4.41 -7.68 10.81
N LYS A 7 -5.23 -6.86 10.16
CA LYS A 7 -5.21 -5.39 10.30
C LYS A 7 -6.62 -4.83 10.34
N PRO A 8 -6.84 -3.68 11.00
CA PRO A 8 -8.11 -2.99 10.90
C PRO A 8 -8.48 -2.70 9.45
N ILE A 9 -9.77 -2.73 9.13
CA ILE A 9 -10.24 -2.53 7.76
C ILE A 9 -9.80 -1.17 7.20
N TYR A 10 -9.84 -0.10 8.01
CA TYR A 10 -9.46 1.22 7.52
C TYR A 10 -7.98 1.29 7.11
N ILE A 11 -7.11 0.53 7.78
CA ILE A 11 -5.69 0.45 7.41
C ILE A 11 -5.55 -0.29 6.08
N GLN A 12 -6.31 -1.37 5.89
CA GLN A 12 -6.28 -2.12 4.63
C GLN A 12 -6.79 -1.26 3.46
N MET A 13 -7.80 -0.42 3.70
CA MET A 13 -8.28 0.54 2.70
C MET A 13 -7.20 1.56 2.35
N ALA A 14 -6.53 2.10 3.36
CA ALA A 14 -5.44 3.06 3.15
C ALA A 14 -4.30 2.40 2.34
N ASP A 15 -3.94 1.16 2.69
CA ASP A 15 -2.90 0.41 1.97
C ASP A 15 -3.30 0.18 0.50
N ARG A 16 -4.57 -0.12 0.25
CA ARG A 16 -5.06 -0.31 -1.12
C ARG A 16 -4.96 0.96 -1.94
N LEU A 17 -5.33 2.10 -1.36
CA LEU A 17 -5.20 3.37 -2.05
C LEU A 17 -3.74 3.68 -2.37
N CYS A 18 -2.83 3.37 -1.43
CA CYS A 18 -1.39 3.48 -1.66
C CYS A 18 -0.93 2.57 -2.80
N ASP A 19 -1.46 1.34 -2.89
CA ASP A 19 -1.17 0.43 -3.99
C ASP A 19 -1.58 1.04 -5.33
N GLU A 20 -2.74 1.68 -5.36
CA GLU A 20 -3.25 2.33 -6.57
C GLU A 20 -2.35 3.50 -6.98
N ILE A 21 -1.84 4.26 -6.01
CA ILE A 21 -0.88 5.33 -6.28
C ILE A 21 0.44 4.75 -6.81
N LEU A 22 0.94 3.69 -6.17
CA LEU A 22 2.18 3.03 -6.61
C LEU A 22 2.07 2.46 -8.02
N SER A 23 0.92 1.92 -8.39
CA SER A 23 0.69 1.33 -9.71
C SER A 23 0.45 2.37 -10.80
N GLY A 24 0.32 3.65 -10.43
CA GLY A 24 0.10 4.72 -11.38
C GLY A 24 -1.36 5.02 -11.70
N ALA A 25 -2.31 4.40 -10.96
CA ALA A 25 -3.73 4.71 -11.16
C ALA A 25 -4.04 6.16 -10.84
N TYR A 26 -3.32 6.74 -9.90
CA TYR A 26 -3.39 8.15 -9.55
C TYR A 26 -1.99 8.73 -9.48
N GLU A 27 -1.80 9.85 -10.15
CA GLU A 27 -0.51 10.55 -10.14
C GLU A 27 -0.57 11.81 -9.26
N ASP A 28 0.54 12.51 -9.16
CA ASP A 28 0.62 13.73 -8.36
C ASP A 28 -0.51 14.69 -8.72
N ASP A 29 -1.18 15.21 -7.69
CA ASP A 29 -2.27 16.18 -7.80
C ASP A 29 -3.51 15.66 -8.52
N ASP A 30 -3.59 14.36 -8.81
CA ASP A 30 -4.82 13.77 -9.32
C ASP A 30 -5.88 13.70 -8.23
N ARG A 31 -7.11 13.91 -8.64
CA ARG A 31 -8.25 13.72 -7.75
C ARG A 31 -8.51 12.23 -7.57
N ILE A 32 -8.69 11.81 -6.33
CA ILE A 32 -9.07 10.43 -6.00
C ILE A 32 -10.59 10.36 -5.73
N PRO A 33 -11.17 9.16 -5.69
CA PRO A 33 -12.60 9.04 -5.36
C PRO A 33 -12.89 9.69 -4.01
N SER A 34 -14.09 10.24 -3.86
CA SER A 34 -14.52 10.78 -2.57
C SER A 34 -14.61 9.64 -1.54
N VAL A 35 -14.64 10.00 -0.26
CA VAL A 35 -14.81 9.03 0.82
C VAL A 35 -16.01 8.12 0.56
N ARG A 36 -17.16 8.71 0.17
CA ARG A 36 -18.39 7.96 -0.10
C ARG A 36 -18.25 7.07 -1.32
N GLU A 37 -17.67 7.57 -2.39
CA GLU A 37 -17.45 6.79 -3.61
C GLU A 37 -16.56 5.57 -3.31
N TYR A 38 -15.50 5.79 -2.55
CA TYR A 38 -14.58 4.70 -2.22
C TYR A 38 -15.22 3.67 -1.29
N ALA A 39 -16.02 4.14 -0.32
CA ALA A 39 -16.76 3.25 0.57
C ALA A 39 -17.72 2.35 -0.22
N VAL A 40 -18.44 2.91 -1.18
CA VAL A 40 -19.35 2.15 -2.05
C VAL A 40 -18.56 1.16 -2.90
N LEU A 41 -17.47 1.61 -3.50
CA LEU A 41 -16.62 0.77 -4.36
C LEU A 41 -16.09 -0.46 -3.62
N LEU A 42 -15.66 -0.28 -2.36
CA LEU A 42 -15.09 -1.36 -1.56
C LEU A 42 -16.13 -2.06 -0.68
N GLU A 43 -17.38 -1.63 -0.73
CA GLU A 43 -18.48 -2.19 0.08
C GLU A 43 -18.19 -2.14 1.58
N VAL A 44 -17.73 -0.99 2.05
CA VAL A 44 -17.44 -0.77 3.47
C VAL A 44 -18.26 0.39 4.02
N ASN A 45 -18.31 0.46 5.35
CA ASN A 45 -18.98 1.55 6.05
C ASN A 45 -18.28 2.89 5.74
N THR A 46 -19.07 3.94 5.49
CA THR A 46 -18.53 5.27 5.21
C THR A 46 -17.61 5.77 6.32
N ASN A 47 -17.95 5.51 7.59
CA ASN A 47 -17.11 5.94 8.72
C ASN A 47 -15.73 5.27 8.69
N THR A 48 -15.67 4.01 8.24
CA THR A 48 -14.40 3.31 8.07
C THR A 48 -13.56 3.97 6.97
N ALA A 49 -14.20 4.35 5.87
CA ALA A 49 -13.52 5.04 4.79
C ALA A 49 -13.02 6.43 5.22
N VAL A 50 -13.79 7.12 6.06
CA VAL A 50 -13.36 8.41 6.63
C VAL A 50 -12.05 8.24 7.41
N LYS A 51 -11.97 7.20 8.24
CA LYS A 51 -10.75 6.93 9.01
C LYS A 51 -9.55 6.66 8.10
N ALA A 52 -9.76 5.92 7.02
CA ALA A 52 -8.70 5.63 6.06
C ALA A 52 -8.17 6.93 5.43
N TYR A 53 -9.05 7.80 4.98
CA TYR A 53 -8.68 9.07 4.36
C TYR A 53 -8.01 10.01 5.35
N GLU A 54 -8.51 10.06 6.59
CA GLU A 54 -7.89 10.87 7.64
C GLU A 54 -6.46 10.39 7.93
N GLN A 55 -6.25 9.07 7.96
CA GLN A 55 -4.92 8.49 8.16
C GLN A 55 -3.96 8.92 7.04
N LEU A 56 -4.39 8.80 5.80
CA LEU A 56 -3.56 9.17 4.65
C LEU A 56 -3.29 10.67 4.60
N ALA A 57 -4.25 11.48 5.01
CA ALA A 57 -4.07 12.93 5.08
C ALA A 57 -3.07 13.31 6.18
N ARG A 58 -3.12 12.64 7.34
CA ARG A 58 -2.14 12.86 8.40
C ARG A 58 -0.73 12.50 7.96
N GLU A 59 -0.59 11.47 7.13
CA GLU A 59 0.70 11.05 6.57
C GLU A 59 1.10 11.90 5.36
N GLU A 60 0.28 12.87 4.99
CA GLU A 60 0.53 13.77 3.87
C GLU A 60 0.64 13.05 2.52
N ILE A 61 -0.01 11.89 2.39
CA ILE A 61 -0.09 11.15 1.13
C ILE A 61 -1.19 11.72 0.24
N ILE A 62 -2.28 12.19 0.86
CA ILE A 62 -3.37 12.88 0.18
C ILE A 62 -3.65 14.21 0.89
N TYR A 63 -4.29 15.11 0.20
CA TYR A 63 -4.71 16.38 0.79
C TYR A 63 -6.13 16.72 0.33
N ASN A 64 -6.84 17.44 1.21
CA ASN A 64 -8.21 17.86 0.95
C ASN A 64 -8.22 19.28 0.37
N LYS A 65 -8.89 19.47 -0.76
CA LYS A 65 -9.22 20.80 -1.27
C LYS A 65 -10.69 21.05 -0.95
N ARG A 66 -10.94 22.01 -0.09
CA ARG A 66 -12.28 22.34 0.35
C ARG A 66 -13.21 22.57 -0.83
N GLY A 67 -14.32 21.82 -0.87
CA GLY A 67 -15.30 21.88 -1.94
C GLY A 67 -14.95 21.13 -3.21
N LEU A 68 -13.73 20.59 -3.31
CA LEU A 68 -13.27 19.90 -4.52
C LEU A 68 -12.93 18.43 -4.28
N GLY A 69 -12.66 18.02 -3.03
CA GLY A 69 -12.37 16.65 -2.68
C GLY A 69 -10.93 16.39 -2.28
N TYR A 70 -10.51 15.14 -2.39
CA TYR A 70 -9.17 14.71 -2.03
C TYR A 70 -8.30 14.47 -3.27
N PHE A 71 -7.03 14.79 -3.12
CA PHE A 71 -6.05 14.75 -4.21
C PHE A 71 -4.77 14.09 -3.71
N VAL A 72 -4.00 13.49 -4.62
CA VAL A 72 -2.71 12.89 -4.30
C VAL A 72 -1.67 13.98 -4.08
N THR A 73 -0.98 13.92 -2.96
CA THR A 73 0.10 14.87 -2.64
C THR A 73 1.26 14.67 -3.62
N LYS A 74 1.84 15.76 -4.07
CA LYS A 74 3.01 15.71 -4.93
C LYS A 74 4.14 14.95 -4.24
N GLY A 75 4.70 13.95 -4.93
CA GLY A 75 5.75 13.11 -4.36
C GLY A 75 5.23 11.95 -3.51
N ALA A 76 3.92 11.72 -3.45
CA ALA A 76 3.34 10.66 -2.63
C ALA A 76 3.87 9.28 -3.00
N LYS A 77 3.99 8.98 -4.29
CA LYS A 77 4.50 7.68 -4.75
C LYS A 77 5.89 7.39 -4.19
N LYS A 78 6.76 8.37 -4.24
CA LYS A 78 8.13 8.24 -3.73
C LYS A 78 8.14 8.00 -2.22
N GLN A 79 7.29 8.72 -1.50
CA GLN A 79 7.17 8.58 -0.05
C GLN A 79 6.65 7.19 0.33
N ILE A 80 5.59 6.72 -0.34
CA ILE A 80 5.01 5.40 -0.10
C ILE A 80 6.06 4.33 -0.39
N LEU A 81 6.75 4.43 -1.51
CA LEU A 81 7.76 3.46 -1.90
C LEU A 81 8.87 3.37 -0.84
N LYS A 82 9.35 4.51 -0.35
CA LYS A 82 10.39 4.56 0.68
C LYS A 82 9.95 3.86 1.96
N GLU A 83 8.74 4.15 2.44
CA GLU A 83 8.22 3.54 3.66
C GLU A 83 7.99 2.04 3.51
N ARG A 84 7.46 1.59 2.37
CA ARG A 84 7.22 0.17 2.12
C ARG A 84 8.50 -0.62 1.96
N LYS A 85 9.52 -0.04 1.33
CA LYS A 85 10.84 -0.66 1.24
C LYS A 85 11.43 -0.87 2.63
N LYS A 86 11.35 0.17 3.46
CA LYS A 86 11.88 0.13 4.82
C LYS A 86 11.20 -0.97 5.64
N GLU A 87 9.88 -1.03 5.58
CA GLU A 87 9.10 -2.04 6.29
C GLU A 87 9.43 -3.45 5.80
N PHE A 88 9.51 -3.63 4.49
CA PHE A 88 9.83 -4.92 3.90
C PHE A 88 11.20 -5.43 4.35
N MET A 89 12.21 -4.57 4.28
CA MET A 89 13.58 -4.92 4.67
C MET A 89 13.68 -5.22 6.15
N LYS A 90 12.89 -4.55 6.97
CA LYS A 90 12.94 -4.72 8.43
C LYS A 90 12.16 -5.94 8.91
N GLU A 91 11.01 -6.24 8.30
CA GLU A 91 10.09 -7.26 8.80
C GLU A 91 9.99 -8.50 7.92
N ARG A 92 9.84 -8.33 6.61
CA ARG A 92 9.64 -9.46 5.70
C ARG A 92 10.92 -10.20 5.37
N LEU A 93 11.99 -9.46 5.13
CA LEU A 93 13.26 -10.05 4.73
C LEU A 93 13.88 -10.92 5.83
N PRO A 94 13.92 -10.49 7.12
CA PRO A 94 14.42 -11.36 8.18
C PRO A 94 13.61 -12.65 8.32
N GLU A 95 12.29 -12.59 8.14
CA GLU A 95 11.44 -13.77 8.18
C GLU A 95 11.78 -14.74 7.03
N LEU A 96 12.03 -14.20 5.85
CA LEU A 96 12.48 -15.02 4.72
C LEU A 96 13.82 -15.72 5.06
N PHE A 97 14.76 -15.00 5.64
CA PHE A 97 16.05 -15.58 6.05
C PHE A 97 15.87 -16.69 7.05
N ARG A 98 14.97 -16.52 8.01
CA ARG A 98 14.67 -17.57 9.00
C ARG A 98 14.15 -18.85 8.32
N GLN A 99 13.22 -18.71 7.39
CA GLN A 99 12.67 -19.83 6.64
C GLN A 99 13.74 -20.51 5.78
N MET A 100 14.60 -19.73 5.16
CA MET A 100 15.70 -20.25 4.35
C MET A 100 16.62 -21.16 5.20
N GLN A 101 16.94 -20.72 6.40
CA GLN A 101 17.78 -21.50 7.32
C GLN A 101 17.10 -22.82 7.70
N LEU A 102 15.80 -22.78 7.98
CA LEU A 102 15.05 -23.99 8.35
C LEU A 102 14.97 -25.01 7.20
N LEU A 103 14.97 -24.54 5.98
CA LEU A 103 14.79 -25.38 4.80
C LEU A 103 16.08 -25.67 4.04
N ASP A 104 17.22 -25.24 4.58
CA ASP A 104 18.53 -25.38 3.94
C ASP A 104 18.55 -24.75 2.54
N ILE A 105 17.87 -23.62 2.38
CA ILE A 105 17.87 -22.85 1.15
C ILE A 105 18.99 -21.81 1.24
N THR A 106 19.89 -21.81 0.25
CA THR A 106 21.02 -20.89 0.20
C THR A 106 20.65 -19.61 -0.56
N LEU A 107 21.46 -18.58 -0.38
CA LEU A 107 21.30 -17.34 -1.14
C LEU A 107 21.44 -17.60 -2.64
N GLU A 108 22.32 -18.53 -3.01
CA GLU A 108 22.50 -18.91 -4.43
C GLU A 108 21.23 -19.53 -5.00
N ASP A 109 20.54 -20.39 -4.22
CA ASP A 109 19.27 -20.98 -4.62
C ASP A 109 18.24 -19.90 -4.92
N VAL A 110 18.16 -18.89 -4.05
CA VAL A 110 17.23 -17.76 -4.21
C VAL A 110 17.59 -16.93 -5.45
N LYS A 111 18.87 -16.69 -5.66
CA LYS A 111 19.36 -15.95 -6.82
C LYS A 111 18.97 -16.63 -8.13
N VAL A 112 19.19 -17.94 -8.21
CA VAL A 112 18.82 -18.73 -9.39
C VAL A 112 17.32 -18.67 -9.64
N ALA A 113 16.51 -18.86 -8.60
CA ALA A 113 15.06 -18.79 -8.70
C ALA A 113 14.59 -17.40 -9.18
N TYR A 114 15.20 -16.35 -8.66
CA TYR A 114 14.88 -14.97 -9.05
C TYR A 114 15.20 -14.74 -10.53
N GLU A 115 16.38 -15.16 -10.98
CA GLU A 115 16.80 -14.99 -12.36
C GLU A 115 15.89 -15.77 -13.34
N MET A 116 15.48 -16.97 -12.97
CA MET A 116 14.55 -17.77 -13.78
C MET A 116 13.18 -17.11 -13.88
N GLN A 117 12.69 -16.52 -12.79
CA GLN A 117 11.42 -15.82 -12.79
C GLN A 117 11.45 -14.58 -13.69
N GLN A 118 12.58 -13.88 -13.74
CA GLN A 118 12.73 -12.71 -14.60
C GLN A 118 12.73 -13.05 -16.08
N LYS A 119 13.14 -14.28 -16.42
CA LYS A 119 13.17 -14.75 -17.81
C LYS A 119 11.81 -15.29 -18.27
N GLY A 120 10.97 -15.67 -17.36
CA GLY A 120 9.61 -16.18 -17.64
C GLY A 120 8.58 -15.08 -17.81
#